data_a0a76b56418a05984b4bf7e94de98aef
#
_entry.id   a0a76b56418a05984b4bf7e94de98aef
#
_cell.length_a   1.000
_cell.length_b   1.000
_cell.length_c   1.000
_cell.angle_alpha   90.00
_cell.angle_beta   90.00
_cell.angle_gamma   90.00
#
_symmetry.space_group_name_H-M   'P 1'
#
loop_
_entity.id
_entity.type
_entity.pdbx_description
1 polymer ?
#
loop_
_entity_poly.entity_id
_entity_poly.type
_entity_poly.pdbx_seq_one_letter_code
_entity_poly.pdbx_strand_id
1 'polypeptide(L)'
;SGLVPHHLTSNAMVGKTYASLILGLLTDLSLQGKFEERVYIVELGAGHGRLGFYILQELEIMKAQSAIELPPYCYVLTDIVQKNLDFFIEHENFQTYFERGQLDVAYVDAMVDEDIVLKKSGIVLSKGMLHQPVVVIANYFFDSIPQHLFYLRQGTVASCQVALEADVPVEEV
;
A
#
# COMPACT_ATOMS: atom_id res chain seq x y z
N SER A 1 -11.92 -1.26 22.59
CA SER A 1 -11.63 -1.22 21.15
C SER A 1 -11.11 -2.59 20.75
N GLY A 2 -11.88 -3.31 19.92
CA GLY A 2 -11.47 -4.60 19.41
C GLY A 2 -10.35 -4.41 18.41
N LEU A 3 -9.11 -4.65 18.84
CA LEU A 3 -7.97 -4.75 17.93
C LEU A 3 -8.22 -5.93 16.98
N VAL A 4 -8.40 -5.64 15.71
CA VAL A 4 -8.42 -6.71 14.69
C VAL A 4 -7.02 -7.29 14.63
N PRO A 5 -6.84 -8.59 14.93
CA PRO A 5 -5.50 -9.17 14.94
C PRO A 5 -4.86 -9.11 13.55
N HIS A 6 -3.62 -8.67 13.45
CA HIS A 6 -2.87 -8.57 12.19
C HIS A 6 -2.89 -9.84 11.33
N HIS A 7 -2.99 -11.03 11.94
CA HIS A 7 -3.05 -12.28 11.21
C HIS A 7 -4.36 -12.46 10.41
N LEU A 8 -5.42 -11.70 10.71
CA LEU A 8 -6.65 -11.72 9.92
C LEU A 8 -6.56 -10.83 8.68
N THR A 9 -5.76 -9.77 8.74
CA THR A 9 -5.71 -8.73 7.70
C THR A 9 -4.47 -8.83 6.81
N SER A 10 -3.42 -9.50 7.29
CA SER A 10 -2.12 -9.61 6.62
C SER A 10 -1.64 -11.06 6.67
N ASN A 11 -2.32 -11.94 5.93
CA ASN A 11 -1.99 -13.36 5.81
C ASN A 11 -1.80 -13.77 4.34
N ALA A 12 -1.31 -14.99 4.12
CA ALA A 12 -1.02 -15.49 2.79
C ALA A 12 -2.25 -15.55 1.87
N MET A 13 -3.46 -15.80 2.41
CA MET A 13 -4.69 -15.83 1.62
C MET A 13 -5.05 -14.45 1.09
N VAL A 14 -4.94 -13.42 1.93
CA VAL A 14 -5.15 -12.02 1.54
C VAL A 14 -4.09 -11.60 0.53
N GLY A 15 -2.81 -11.93 0.78
CA GLY A 15 -1.72 -11.69 -0.16
C GLY A 15 -1.96 -12.30 -1.53
N LYS A 16 -2.41 -13.56 -1.57
CA LYS A 16 -2.77 -14.24 -2.82
C LYS A 16 -3.91 -13.56 -3.57
N THR A 17 -4.91 -13.06 -2.85
CA THR A 17 -6.04 -12.35 -3.47
C THR A 17 -5.57 -11.06 -4.14
N TYR A 18 -4.77 -10.24 -3.44
CA TYR A 18 -4.19 -9.03 -4.02
C TYR A 18 -3.26 -9.35 -5.19
N ALA A 19 -2.39 -10.37 -5.06
CA ALA A 19 -1.51 -10.80 -6.14
C ALA A 19 -2.28 -11.21 -7.39
N SER A 20 -3.42 -11.90 -7.24
CA SER A 20 -4.28 -12.29 -8.37
C SER A 20 -4.88 -11.08 -9.09
N LEU A 21 -5.31 -10.05 -8.36
CA LEU A 21 -5.83 -8.81 -8.94
C LEU A 21 -4.72 -8.03 -9.69
N ILE A 22 -3.55 -7.93 -9.08
CA ILE A 22 -2.38 -7.28 -9.69
C ILE A 22 -1.96 -8.02 -10.96
N LEU A 23 -1.88 -9.36 -10.90
CA LEU A 23 -1.53 -10.16 -12.07
C LEU A 23 -2.56 -9.97 -13.20
N GLY A 24 -3.84 -9.89 -12.88
CA GLY A 24 -4.90 -9.59 -13.85
C GLY A 24 -4.64 -8.28 -14.57
N LEU A 25 -4.36 -7.20 -13.84
CA LEU A 25 -4.01 -5.91 -14.43
C LEU A 25 -2.75 -5.98 -15.29
N LEU A 26 -1.68 -6.61 -14.80
CA LEU A 26 -0.43 -6.76 -15.56
C LEU A 26 -0.65 -7.56 -16.85
N THR A 27 -1.50 -8.58 -16.80
CA THR A 27 -1.89 -9.36 -17.97
C THR A 27 -2.67 -8.52 -18.98
N ASP A 28 -3.63 -7.72 -18.54
CA ASP A 28 -4.40 -6.83 -19.40
C ASP A 28 -3.51 -5.77 -20.07
N LEU A 29 -2.55 -5.22 -19.35
CA LEU A 29 -1.56 -4.29 -19.91
C LEU A 29 -0.66 -4.98 -20.93
N SER A 30 -0.22 -6.21 -20.65
CA SER A 30 0.53 -7.02 -21.59
C SER A 30 -0.22 -7.25 -22.90
N LEU A 31 -1.48 -7.64 -22.83
CA LEU A 31 -2.34 -7.85 -24.00
C LEU A 31 -2.57 -6.56 -24.82
N GLN A 32 -2.42 -5.39 -24.19
CA GLN A 32 -2.46 -4.09 -24.84
C GLN A 32 -1.11 -3.66 -25.42
N GLY A 33 -0.04 -4.45 -25.25
CA GLY A 33 1.31 -4.13 -25.69
C GLY A 33 2.00 -3.03 -24.88
N LYS A 34 1.59 -2.83 -23.61
CA LYS A 34 2.11 -1.77 -22.75
C LYS A 34 3.27 -2.27 -21.87
N PHE A 35 4.44 -2.39 -22.46
CA PHE A 35 5.66 -2.89 -21.78
C PHE A 35 6.72 -1.83 -21.49
N GLU A 36 6.58 -0.64 -22.06
CA GLU A 36 7.64 0.37 -22.08
C GLU A 36 7.90 0.98 -20.70
N GLU A 37 6.89 1.04 -19.85
CA GLU A 37 6.99 1.67 -18.54
C GLU A 37 6.65 0.69 -17.42
N ARG A 38 7.27 0.95 -16.26
CA ARG A 38 7.05 0.18 -15.05
C ARG A 38 5.70 0.52 -14.41
N VAL A 39 4.98 -0.52 -13.99
CA VAL A 39 3.75 -0.40 -13.20
C VAL A 39 4.13 -0.32 -11.72
N TYR A 40 3.67 0.70 -11.02
CA TYR A 40 3.91 0.85 -9.59
C TYR A 40 2.71 0.36 -8.79
N ILE A 41 3.01 -0.45 -7.74
CA ILE A 41 2.04 -0.98 -6.79
C ILE A 41 2.41 -0.41 -5.43
N VAL A 42 1.66 0.55 -4.94
CA VAL A 42 1.97 1.30 -3.72
C VAL A 42 1.11 0.80 -2.57
N GLU A 43 1.73 0.26 -1.53
CA GLU A 43 1.07 -0.11 -0.28
C GLU A 43 1.21 1.03 0.72
N LEU A 44 0.06 1.60 1.13
CA LEU A 44 0.01 2.66 2.14
C LEU A 44 -0.02 2.05 3.54
N GLY A 45 0.87 2.53 4.41
CA GLY A 45 0.94 2.09 5.80
C GLY A 45 1.29 0.61 5.92
N ALA A 46 2.37 0.17 5.28
CA ALA A 46 2.77 -1.24 5.19
C ALA A 46 3.07 -1.90 6.55
N GLY A 47 3.28 -1.10 7.61
CA GLY A 47 3.48 -1.59 8.98
C GLY A 47 4.68 -2.55 9.09
N HIS A 48 4.43 -3.83 9.26
CA HIS A 48 5.49 -4.85 9.31
C HIS A 48 5.91 -5.40 7.93
N GLY A 49 5.34 -4.90 6.83
CA GLY A 49 5.64 -5.35 5.46
C GLY A 49 5.16 -6.76 5.12
N ARG A 50 4.44 -7.43 6.03
CA ARG A 50 4.02 -8.82 5.86
C ARG A 50 3.09 -9.01 4.68
N LEU A 51 2.13 -8.11 4.47
CA LEU A 51 1.20 -8.21 3.35
C LEU A 51 1.95 -8.08 2.02
N GLY A 52 2.79 -7.05 1.89
CA GLY A 52 3.61 -6.85 0.70
C GLY A 52 4.53 -8.03 0.41
N PHE A 53 5.12 -8.65 1.45
CA PHE A 53 5.91 -9.86 1.29
C PHE A 53 5.10 -11.03 0.71
N TYR A 54 3.90 -11.31 1.23
CA TYR A 54 3.04 -12.35 0.68
C TYR A 54 2.59 -12.04 -0.76
N ILE A 55 2.28 -10.79 -1.06
CA ILE A 55 1.92 -10.38 -2.42
C ILE A 55 3.08 -10.63 -3.39
N LEU A 56 4.29 -10.22 -3.02
CA LEU A 56 5.49 -10.42 -3.84
C LEU A 56 5.77 -11.91 -4.08
N GLN A 57 5.69 -12.75 -3.03
CA GLN A 57 5.86 -14.19 -3.17
C GLN A 57 4.83 -14.81 -4.13
N GLU A 58 3.56 -14.47 -3.96
CA GLU A 58 2.49 -15.02 -4.80
C GLU A 58 2.61 -14.53 -6.25
N LEU A 59 3.01 -13.26 -6.47
CA LEU A 59 3.28 -12.74 -7.81
C LEU A 59 4.40 -13.52 -8.51
N GLU A 60 5.49 -13.85 -7.82
CA GLU A 60 6.57 -14.66 -8.39
C GLU A 60 6.09 -16.08 -8.76
N ILE A 61 5.31 -16.72 -7.88
CA ILE A 61 4.73 -18.06 -8.14
C ILE A 61 3.81 -18.00 -9.36
N MET A 62 2.90 -17.06 -9.41
CA MET A 62 1.94 -16.92 -10.50
C MET A 62 2.61 -16.55 -11.81
N LYS A 63 3.61 -15.66 -11.78
CA LYS A 63 4.42 -15.28 -12.94
C LYS A 63 5.16 -16.48 -13.52
N ALA A 64 5.75 -17.31 -12.67
CA ALA A 64 6.44 -18.52 -13.12
C ALA A 64 5.51 -19.55 -13.80
N GLN A 65 4.22 -19.50 -13.50
CA GLN A 65 3.18 -20.35 -14.11
C GLN A 65 2.52 -19.73 -15.34
N SER A 66 2.76 -18.44 -15.58
CA SER A 66 2.20 -17.71 -16.71
C SER A 66 3.04 -17.94 -17.97
N ALA A 67 2.37 -18.19 -19.10
CA ALA A 67 3.00 -18.16 -20.42
C ALA A 67 3.05 -16.76 -21.03
N ILE A 68 2.51 -15.76 -20.35
CA ILE A 68 2.40 -14.38 -20.83
C ILE A 68 3.57 -13.57 -20.25
N GLU A 69 4.28 -12.86 -21.09
CA GLU A 69 5.26 -11.89 -20.67
C GLU A 69 4.54 -10.70 -20.01
N LEU A 70 4.91 -10.35 -18.79
CA LEU A 70 4.31 -9.27 -18.03
C LEU A 70 5.15 -8.00 -18.13
N PRO A 71 4.52 -6.81 -18.12
CA PRO A 71 5.26 -5.54 -18.03
C PRO A 71 6.07 -5.49 -16.73
N PRO A 72 7.18 -4.72 -16.72
CA PRO A 72 7.95 -4.52 -15.51
C PRO A 72 7.09 -3.86 -14.43
N TYR A 73 7.24 -4.30 -13.19
CA TYR A 73 6.54 -3.70 -12.04
C TYR A 73 7.50 -3.43 -10.88
N CYS A 74 7.09 -2.54 -10.00
CA CYS A 74 7.75 -2.29 -8.73
C CYS A 74 6.70 -2.17 -7.62
N TYR A 75 6.82 -2.99 -6.61
CA TYR A 75 6.05 -2.87 -5.38
C TYR A 75 6.73 -1.84 -4.47
N VAL A 76 5.96 -0.92 -3.91
CA VAL A 76 6.48 0.15 -3.06
C VAL A 76 5.85 0.03 -1.68
N LEU A 77 6.65 -0.37 -0.69
CA LEU A 77 6.23 -0.36 0.72
C LEU A 77 6.35 1.06 1.26
N THR A 78 5.25 1.65 1.68
CA THR A 78 5.28 3.00 2.28
C THR A 78 4.85 2.97 3.74
N ASP A 79 5.45 3.84 4.53
CA ASP A 79 5.08 4.03 5.92
C ASP A 79 5.49 5.44 6.39
N ILE A 80 4.81 5.97 7.41
CA ILE A 80 5.18 7.21 8.09
C ILE A 80 6.22 6.97 9.20
N VAL A 81 6.45 5.71 9.57
CA VAL A 81 7.40 5.32 10.60
C VAL A 81 8.73 4.92 9.98
N GLN A 82 9.75 5.77 10.11
CA GLN A 82 11.07 5.52 9.53
C GLN A 82 11.65 4.15 9.91
N LYS A 83 11.45 3.70 11.17
CA LYS A 83 11.93 2.40 11.66
C LYS A 83 11.37 1.21 10.86
N ASN A 84 10.13 1.32 10.35
CA ASN A 84 9.56 0.28 9.49
C ASN A 84 10.28 0.23 8.15
N LEU A 85 10.60 1.38 7.58
CA LEU A 85 11.34 1.47 6.31
C LEU A 85 12.76 0.92 6.43
N ASP A 86 13.45 1.23 7.53
CA ASP A 86 14.79 0.71 7.82
C ASP A 86 14.76 -0.82 7.96
N PHE A 87 13.75 -1.35 8.66
CA PHE A 87 13.52 -2.80 8.75
C PHE A 87 13.34 -3.45 7.38
N PHE A 88 12.54 -2.86 6.46
CA PHE A 88 12.35 -3.43 5.12
C PHE A 88 13.64 -3.46 4.34
N ILE A 89 14.43 -2.37 4.41
CA ILE A 89 15.71 -2.24 3.70
C ILE A 89 16.73 -3.29 4.16
N GLU A 90 16.75 -3.61 5.46
CA GLU A 90 17.73 -4.51 6.07
C GLU A 90 17.30 -5.98 6.05
N HIS A 91 15.99 -6.26 5.94
CA HIS A 91 15.47 -7.60 6.09
C HIS A 91 15.83 -8.50 4.90
N GLU A 92 16.45 -9.65 5.19
CA GLU A 92 16.99 -10.59 4.20
C GLU A 92 15.96 -11.06 3.14
N ASN A 93 14.70 -11.27 3.54
CA ASN A 93 13.65 -11.73 2.64
C ASN A 93 13.28 -10.72 1.55
N PHE A 94 13.65 -9.45 1.70
CA PHE A 94 13.37 -8.42 0.71
C PHE A 94 14.55 -8.15 -0.24
N GLN A 95 15.77 -8.60 0.08
CA GLN A 95 16.98 -8.26 -0.68
C GLN A 95 16.88 -8.66 -2.15
N THR A 96 16.43 -9.88 -2.44
CA THR A 96 16.28 -10.35 -3.83
C THR A 96 15.33 -9.47 -4.65
N TYR A 97 14.25 -8.96 -4.04
CA TYR A 97 13.31 -8.07 -4.72
C TYR A 97 13.91 -6.68 -4.97
N PHE A 98 14.70 -6.15 -4.03
CA PHE A 98 15.45 -4.91 -4.24
C PHE A 98 16.48 -5.04 -5.37
N GLU A 99 17.26 -6.12 -5.39
CA GLU A 99 18.27 -6.38 -6.42
C GLU A 99 17.67 -6.48 -7.81
N ARG A 100 16.46 -7.04 -7.92
CA ARG A 100 15.72 -7.14 -9.18
C ARG A 100 14.94 -5.87 -9.55
N GLY A 101 14.95 -4.85 -8.70
CA GLY A 101 14.15 -3.63 -8.87
C GLY A 101 12.64 -3.87 -8.83
N GLN A 102 12.21 -4.96 -8.20
CA GLN A 102 10.80 -5.33 -8.02
C GLN A 102 10.21 -4.76 -6.74
N LEU A 103 11.05 -4.23 -5.85
CA LEU A 103 10.66 -3.62 -4.59
C LEU A 103 11.40 -2.29 -4.39
N ASP A 104 10.69 -1.32 -3.85
CA ASP A 104 11.26 -0.09 -3.32
C ASP A 104 10.53 0.30 -2.03
N VAL A 105 11.02 1.30 -1.32
CA VAL A 105 10.39 1.82 -0.12
C VAL A 105 10.32 3.34 -0.18
N ALA A 106 9.30 3.92 0.46
CA ALA A 106 9.17 5.36 0.57
C ALA A 106 8.59 5.75 1.93
N TYR A 107 9.10 6.87 2.47
CA TYR A 107 8.41 7.57 3.54
C TYR A 107 7.25 8.35 2.92
N VAL A 108 6.04 8.14 3.45
CA VAL A 108 4.84 8.83 2.94
C VAL A 108 3.94 9.20 4.12
N ASP A 109 3.72 10.49 4.25
CA ASP A 109 2.58 11.02 5.02
C ASP A 109 1.44 11.33 4.05
N ALA A 110 0.48 10.42 3.97
CA ALA A 110 -0.63 10.53 3.01
C ALA A 110 -1.55 11.73 3.25
N MET A 111 -1.36 12.47 4.36
CA MET A 111 -2.13 13.69 4.65
C MET A 111 -1.51 14.95 4.04
N VAL A 112 -0.22 14.91 3.70
CA VAL A 112 0.52 16.11 3.28
C VAL A 112 1.38 15.91 2.03
N ASP A 113 1.84 14.68 1.76
CA ASP A 113 2.74 14.43 0.65
C ASP A 113 1.97 14.30 -0.67
N GLU A 114 2.37 15.08 -1.67
CA GLU A 114 1.82 15.02 -3.02
C GLU A 114 2.63 14.08 -3.92
N ASP A 115 3.90 13.88 -3.60
CA ASP A 115 4.84 13.03 -4.34
C ASP A 115 5.36 11.90 -3.46
N ILE A 116 5.68 10.76 -4.09
CA ILE A 116 6.30 9.62 -3.42
C ILE A 116 7.74 9.47 -3.91
N VAL A 117 8.71 9.71 -3.02
CA VAL A 117 10.14 9.58 -3.33
C VAL A 117 10.65 8.21 -2.94
N LEU A 118 11.01 7.39 -3.93
CA LEU A 118 11.51 6.04 -3.73
C LEU A 118 12.96 6.06 -3.22
N LYS A 119 13.22 5.39 -2.10
CA LYS A 119 14.52 5.49 -1.39
C LYS A 119 15.66 4.72 -2.05
N LYS A 120 15.36 3.60 -2.71
CA LYS A 120 16.41 2.76 -3.33
C LYS A 120 16.74 3.23 -4.75
N SER A 121 15.73 3.53 -5.55
CA SER A 121 15.92 3.97 -6.95
C SER A 121 16.08 5.48 -7.10
N GLY A 122 15.63 6.28 -6.13
CA GLY A 122 15.59 7.74 -6.24
C GLY A 122 14.50 8.27 -7.18
N ILE A 123 13.64 7.40 -7.69
CA ILE A 123 12.53 7.79 -8.58
C ILE A 123 11.48 8.55 -7.77
N VAL A 124 10.91 9.59 -8.38
CA VAL A 124 9.80 10.35 -7.81
C VAL A 124 8.53 10.01 -8.57
N LEU A 125 7.53 9.51 -7.86
CA LEU A 125 6.20 9.25 -8.41
C LEU A 125 5.34 10.48 -8.16
N SER A 126 5.13 11.27 -9.21
CA SER A 126 4.36 12.52 -9.16
C SER A 126 3.12 12.44 -10.04
N LYS A 127 2.11 13.23 -9.69
CA LYS A 127 0.88 13.36 -10.47
C LYS A 127 1.18 13.80 -11.90
N GLY A 128 0.66 13.05 -12.87
CA GLY A 128 0.80 13.35 -14.29
C GLY A 128 2.15 12.95 -14.91
N MET A 129 3.08 12.38 -14.13
CA MET A 129 4.37 11.89 -14.64
C MET A 129 4.35 10.41 -15.00
N LEU A 130 3.32 9.68 -14.57
CA LEU A 130 3.18 8.25 -14.84
C LEU A 130 2.19 8.03 -15.98
N HIS A 131 2.58 7.25 -16.98
CA HIS A 131 1.73 6.91 -18.12
C HIS A 131 1.03 5.54 -17.94
N GLN A 132 1.57 4.70 -17.05
CA GLN A 132 0.92 3.46 -16.64
C GLN A 132 0.02 3.68 -15.42
N PRO A 133 -1.02 2.85 -15.25
CA PRO A 133 -1.84 2.91 -14.04
C PRO A 133 -1.01 2.56 -12.80
N VAL A 134 -1.31 3.24 -11.70
CA VAL A 134 -0.77 2.93 -10.38
C VAL A 134 -1.80 2.12 -9.59
N VAL A 135 -1.37 1.02 -9.00
CA VAL A 135 -2.19 0.26 -8.05
C VAL A 135 -1.91 0.81 -6.65
N VAL A 136 -2.95 1.21 -5.94
CA VAL A 136 -2.81 1.63 -4.53
C VAL A 136 -3.51 0.61 -3.65
N ILE A 137 -2.77 0.07 -2.68
CA ILE A 137 -3.27 -0.84 -1.65
C ILE A 137 -3.34 -0.07 -0.33
N ALA A 138 -4.53 0.06 0.22
CA ALA A 138 -4.80 0.76 1.48
C ALA A 138 -5.49 -0.21 2.46
N ASN A 139 -4.80 -1.29 2.79
CA ASN A 139 -5.32 -2.35 3.66
C ASN A 139 -5.29 -1.91 5.12
N TYR A 140 -6.44 -1.71 5.75
CA TYR A 140 -6.57 -1.16 7.12
C TYR A 140 -5.83 0.16 7.32
N PHE A 141 -5.81 0.99 6.29
CA PHE A 141 -5.11 2.26 6.31
C PHE A 141 -6.02 3.42 6.73
N PHE A 142 -7.23 3.48 6.19
CA PHE A 142 -8.12 4.64 6.36
C PHE A 142 -8.61 4.86 7.79
N ASP A 143 -8.65 3.84 8.63
CA ASP A 143 -8.97 3.95 10.05
C ASP A 143 -7.82 4.53 10.90
N SER A 144 -6.63 4.63 10.32
CA SER A 144 -5.42 5.20 10.97
C SER A 144 -5.23 6.69 10.68
N ILE A 145 -6.04 7.28 9.80
CA ILE A 145 -5.96 8.71 9.47
C ILE A 145 -7.14 9.49 10.06
N PRO A 146 -7.02 10.82 10.23
CA PRO A 146 -8.09 11.64 10.75
C PRO A 146 -9.39 11.50 9.96
N GLN A 147 -10.49 11.30 10.65
CA GLN A 147 -11.81 11.11 10.08
C GLN A 147 -12.65 12.36 10.25
N HIS A 148 -13.41 12.73 9.22
CA HIS A 148 -14.41 13.76 9.30
C HIS A 148 -15.80 13.13 9.29
N LEU A 149 -16.63 13.48 10.28
CA LEU A 149 -18.01 13.04 10.37
C LEU A 149 -18.92 14.15 9.85
N PHE A 150 -19.79 13.79 8.91
CA PHE A 150 -20.78 14.70 8.35
C PHE A 150 -22.17 14.11 8.52
N TYR A 151 -23.17 14.98 8.68
CA TYR A 151 -24.57 14.57 8.58
C TYR A 151 -25.28 15.36 7.49
N LEU A 152 -26.27 14.69 6.89
CA LEU A 152 -27.11 15.30 5.87
C LEU A 152 -28.49 15.67 6.49
N ARG A 153 -28.83 16.96 6.44
CA ARG A 153 -30.12 17.44 6.91
C ARG A 153 -30.73 18.35 5.84
N GLN A 154 -31.93 17.99 5.38
CA GLN A 154 -32.70 18.78 4.40
C GLN A 154 -31.87 19.20 3.16
N GLY A 155 -31.05 18.26 2.63
CA GLY A 155 -30.17 18.53 1.47
C GLY A 155 -28.91 19.34 1.75
N THR A 156 -28.65 19.71 3.00
CA THR A 156 -27.43 20.43 3.41
C THR A 156 -26.50 19.48 4.15
N VAL A 157 -25.21 19.48 3.75
CA VAL A 157 -24.14 18.75 4.46
C VAL A 157 -23.62 19.64 5.58
N ALA A 158 -23.58 19.12 6.79
CA ALA A 158 -23.02 19.80 7.94
C ALA A 158 -21.99 18.93 8.66
N SER A 159 -20.92 19.53 9.18
CA SER A 159 -19.91 18.86 9.98
C SER A 159 -20.51 18.43 11.32
N CYS A 160 -20.24 17.18 11.72
CA CYS A 160 -20.64 16.65 13.02
C CYS A 160 -19.46 16.78 14.00
N GLN A 161 -19.75 17.30 15.19
CA GLN A 161 -18.81 17.28 16.31
C GLN A 161 -19.19 16.14 17.26
N VAL A 162 -18.21 15.36 17.69
CA VAL A 162 -18.37 14.29 18.66
C VAL A 162 -17.78 14.75 19.99
N ALA A 163 -18.59 14.74 21.05
CA ALA A 163 -18.13 14.91 22.42
C ALA A 163 -17.94 13.52 23.06
N LEU A 164 -16.81 13.32 23.73
CA LEU A 164 -16.59 12.15 24.56
C LEU A 164 -16.96 12.54 26.00
N GLU A 165 -17.91 11.78 26.57
CA GLU A 165 -18.26 11.88 27.98
C GLU A 165 -17.75 10.65 28.71
N ALA A 166 -17.07 10.84 29.84
CA ALA A 166 -16.60 9.77 30.69
C ALA A 166 -17.23 9.92 32.08
N ASP A 167 -17.67 8.81 32.64
CA ASP A 167 -18.22 8.74 34.01
C ASP A 167 -17.13 8.72 35.09
N VAL A 168 -15.87 9.02 34.70
CA VAL A 168 -14.71 9.08 35.61
C VAL A 168 -14.15 10.50 35.73
N PRO A 169 -13.60 10.91 36.87
CA PRO A 169 -12.96 12.21 37.02
C PRO A 169 -11.81 12.39 36.02
N VAL A 170 -11.68 13.62 35.48
CA VAL A 170 -10.67 13.98 34.44
C VAL A 170 -9.22 13.74 34.92
N GLU A 171 -8.99 13.63 36.22
CA GLU A 171 -7.67 13.38 36.83
C GLU A 171 -7.18 11.93 36.69
N GLU A 172 -8.04 11.01 36.21
CA GLU A 172 -7.72 9.59 36.06
C GLU A 172 -7.66 9.12 34.58
N VAL A 173 -7.67 10.04 33.61
CA VAL A 173 -7.65 9.71 32.16
C VAL A 173 -6.30 10.06 31.52
#